data_96f2bd4caff4b9d5dabb5900e0c12ef7
#
_entry.id   96f2bd4caff4b9d5dabb5900e0c12ef7
#
_cell.length_a   1.000
_cell.length_b   1.000
_cell.length_c   1.000
_cell.angle_alpha   90.00
_cell.angle_beta   90.00
_cell.angle_gamma   90.00
#
_symmetry.space_group_name_H-M   'P 1'
#
loop_
_entity.id
_entity.type
_entity.pdbx_description
1 polymer ?
#
loop_
_entity_poly.entity_id
_entity_poly.type
_entity_poly.pdbx_seq_one_letter_code
_entity_poly.pdbx_strand_id
1 'polypeptide(L)'
;MAAKKYVCKVCGYVHEGKEAPSSCPVCKVGASEFEAVKEGKKGLDTNSDIYAIIYSAVVVVIVAFLLAGVSSLLSPKQQDNIRLDKKKQILASLNERNLADAAAKYDELIKADYIVNAEGNVVAQEGGFEVKNEDVNDGNLPLYIAEIDGARKYIIPMTGNGLWGPIWGYIALNDDCNTIYGVYFSHASETPGLGAEIAGDKFQNRFTKDKDGNAIVKKVYDEAGNVALAVEKGKGVAGENYHIDAVSGATITCGGLQVMLETKLAPYYNYLKNQQN
;
A
#
# COMPACT_ATOMS: atom_id res chain seq x y z
N MET A 1 -38.58 25.20 49.02
CA MET A 1 -38.20 23.97 49.73
C MET A 1 -38.80 22.79 48.95
N ALA A 2 -38.01 21.87 48.44
CA ALA A 2 -38.50 20.73 47.65
C ALA A 2 -39.30 19.75 48.52
N ALA A 3 -40.40 19.22 47.99
CA ALA A 3 -41.20 18.19 48.63
C ALA A 3 -40.37 16.91 48.74
N LYS A 4 -40.36 16.27 49.91
CA LYS A 4 -39.70 14.97 50.11
C LYS A 4 -40.71 13.85 49.85
N LYS A 5 -40.22 12.72 49.31
CA LYS A 5 -41.03 11.52 49.13
C LYS A 5 -40.84 10.60 50.33
N TYR A 6 -41.94 10.10 50.87
CA TYR A 6 -41.99 9.17 51.99
C TYR A 6 -42.70 7.89 51.52
N VAL A 7 -42.13 6.72 51.76
CA VAL A 7 -42.72 5.42 51.40
C VAL A 7 -43.16 4.69 52.65
N CYS A 8 -44.40 4.21 52.65
CA CYS A 8 -44.91 3.36 53.73
C CYS A 8 -44.30 1.96 53.61
N LYS A 9 -43.60 1.51 54.68
CA LYS A 9 -42.94 0.17 54.69
C LYS A 9 -43.92 -1.00 54.65
N VAL A 10 -45.19 -0.78 54.99
CA VAL A 10 -46.19 -1.85 55.04
C VAL A 10 -46.87 -2.07 53.72
N CYS A 11 -47.29 -1.02 53.00
CA CYS A 11 -48.10 -1.13 51.81
C CYS A 11 -47.49 -0.49 50.55
N GLY A 12 -46.29 0.13 50.66
CA GLY A 12 -45.60 0.76 49.52
C GLY A 12 -46.23 2.12 49.07
N TYR A 13 -47.22 2.64 49.81
CA TYR A 13 -47.82 3.95 49.44
C TYR A 13 -46.77 5.06 49.52
N VAL A 14 -46.72 5.91 48.49
CA VAL A 14 -45.78 7.04 48.41
C VAL A 14 -46.51 8.34 48.71
N HIS A 15 -46.07 9.08 49.71
CA HIS A 15 -46.52 10.39 50.06
C HIS A 15 -45.51 11.46 49.66
N GLU A 16 -45.95 12.51 48.98
CA GLU A 16 -45.14 13.68 48.65
C GLU A 16 -45.52 14.85 49.56
N GLY A 17 -44.58 15.25 50.44
CA GLY A 17 -44.85 16.33 51.37
C GLY A 17 -43.58 16.81 52.09
N LYS A 18 -43.74 17.86 52.95
CA LYS A 18 -42.64 18.36 53.79
C LYS A 18 -42.26 17.39 54.89
N GLU A 19 -43.26 16.63 55.38
CA GLU A 19 -43.14 15.69 56.51
C GLU A 19 -43.93 14.40 56.19
N ALA A 20 -43.63 13.31 56.88
CA ALA A 20 -44.39 12.08 56.76
C ALA A 20 -45.82 12.28 57.26
N PRO A 21 -46.84 11.68 56.60
CA PRO A 21 -48.23 11.80 57.04
C PRO A 21 -48.40 11.09 58.37
N SER A 22 -49.28 11.65 59.24
CA SER A 22 -49.57 11.08 60.58
C SER A 22 -50.10 9.65 60.55
N SER A 23 -50.75 9.26 59.44
CA SER A 23 -51.20 7.90 59.18
C SER A 23 -51.25 7.60 57.71
N CYS A 24 -51.00 6.32 57.31
CA CYS A 24 -51.10 5.91 55.92
C CYS A 24 -52.55 5.88 55.45
N PRO A 25 -52.91 6.54 54.33
CA PRO A 25 -54.31 6.53 53.85
C PRO A 25 -54.74 5.14 53.35
N VAL A 26 -53.83 4.27 53.00
CA VAL A 26 -54.12 2.90 52.46
C VAL A 26 -54.20 1.88 53.58
N CYS A 27 -53.18 1.72 54.41
CA CYS A 27 -53.13 0.66 55.45
C CYS A 27 -53.26 1.18 56.87
N LYS A 28 -53.45 2.49 57.09
CA LYS A 28 -53.71 3.16 58.34
C LYS A 28 -52.64 3.03 59.44
N VAL A 29 -51.42 2.60 59.08
CA VAL A 29 -50.27 2.58 60.00
C VAL A 29 -49.80 3.97 60.31
N GLY A 30 -49.15 4.18 61.48
CA GLY A 30 -48.68 5.46 61.93
C GLY A 30 -47.48 6.00 61.16
N ALA A 31 -47.12 7.26 61.45
CA ALA A 31 -46.01 7.95 60.79
C ALA A 31 -44.64 7.25 60.91
N SER A 32 -44.45 6.44 61.99
CA SER A 32 -43.23 5.69 62.21
C SER A 32 -42.89 4.66 61.11
N GLU A 33 -43.89 4.22 60.36
CA GLU A 33 -43.75 3.26 59.28
C GLU A 33 -43.43 3.91 57.91
N PHE A 34 -43.20 5.23 57.89
CA PHE A 34 -42.78 5.94 56.69
C PHE A 34 -41.27 6.17 56.66
N GLU A 35 -40.64 5.81 55.57
CA GLU A 35 -39.24 6.06 55.33
C GLU A 35 -39.08 7.13 54.25
N ALA A 36 -38.23 8.14 54.54
CA ALA A 36 -37.91 9.16 53.55
C ALA A 36 -37.06 8.53 52.40
N VAL A 37 -37.56 8.61 51.21
CA VAL A 37 -36.80 8.22 50.01
C VAL A 37 -35.61 9.18 49.88
N LYS A 38 -34.39 8.71 50.17
CA LYS A 38 -33.19 9.46 49.83
C LYS A 38 -33.13 9.52 48.28
N GLU A 39 -33.30 10.71 47.72
CA GLU A 39 -32.96 10.90 46.30
C GLU A 39 -31.52 10.48 46.14
N GLY A 40 -31.28 9.31 45.55
CA GLY A 40 -29.97 8.89 45.11
C GLY A 40 -29.42 9.99 44.21
N LYS A 41 -28.14 10.31 44.31
CA LYS A 41 -27.48 11.19 43.34
C LYS A 41 -27.96 10.77 41.97
N LYS A 42 -28.59 11.69 41.20
CA LYS A 42 -28.94 11.46 39.83
C LYS A 42 -27.67 11.00 39.12
N GLY A 43 -27.56 9.71 38.84
CA GLY A 43 -26.55 9.20 37.94
C GLY A 43 -26.68 9.86 36.59
N LEU A 44 -25.63 9.92 35.83
CA LEU A 44 -25.66 10.37 34.42
C LEU A 44 -26.77 9.60 33.70
N ASP A 45 -27.70 10.34 33.10
CA ASP A 45 -28.76 9.76 32.26
C ASP A 45 -28.13 9.28 30.94
N THR A 46 -27.75 7.99 30.93
CA THR A 46 -27.10 7.36 29.78
C THR A 46 -28.01 7.20 28.56
N ASN A 47 -29.33 7.43 28.73
CA ASN A 47 -30.32 7.40 27.64
C ASN A 47 -30.56 8.80 27.03
N SER A 48 -29.92 9.84 27.55
CA SER A 48 -30.04 11.20 27.02
C SER A 48 -29.21 11.32 25.71
N ASP A 49 -29.80 11.95 24.69
CA ASP A 49 -29.13 12.28 23.42
C ASP A 49 -27.84 13.07 23.65
N ILE A 50 -27.85 13.99 24.61
CA ILE A 50 -26.69 14.81 24.99
C ILE A 50 -25.56 13.93 25.53
N TYR A 51 -25.90 12.94 26.38
CA TYR A 51 -24.90 11.99 26.87
C TYR A 51 -24.30 11.18 25.73
N ALA A 52 -25.12 10.67 24.79
CA ALA A 52 -24.65 9.90 23.65
C ALA A 52 -23.70 10.70 22.75
N ILE A 53 -24.02 12.00 22.50
CA ILE A 53 -23.16 12.88 21.70
C ILE A 53 -21.84 13.15 22.41
N ILE A 54 -21.87 13.52 23.70
CA ILE A 54 -20.63 13.80 24.46
C ILE A 54 -19.77 12.54 24.57
N TYR A 55 -20.37 11.39 24.89
CA TYR A 55 -19.67 10.12 24.99
C TYR A 55 -19.00 9.75 23.67
N SER A 56 -19.74 9.82 22.56
CA SER A 56 -19.19 9.54 21.24
C SER A 56 -18.04 10.47 20.86
N ALA A 57 -18.19 11.78 21.13
CA ALA A 57 -17.12 12.75 20.89
C ALA A 57 -15.86 12.45 21.71
N VAL A 58 -16.02 12.14 23.00
CA VAL A 58 -14.88 11.79 23.88
C VAL A 58 -14.18 10.52 23.40
N VAL A 59 -14.94 9.47 23.05
CA VAL A 59 -14.38 8.21 22.52
C VAL A 59 -13.61 8.45 21.23
N VAL A 60 -14.18 9.21 20.28
CA VAL A 60 -13.51 9.54 19.02
C VAL A 60 -12.20 10.30 19.26
N VAL A 61 -12.21 11.29 20.16
CA VAL A 61 -11.00 12.05 20.51
C VAL A 61 -9.93 11.15 21.12
N ILE A 62 -10.29 10.30 22.07
CA ILE A 62 -9.35 9.35 22.70
C ILE A 62 -8.74 8.41 21.64
N VAL A 63 -9.59 7.81 20.80
CA VAL A 63 -9.13 6.89 19.74
C VAL A 63 -8.23 7.61 18.74
N ALA A 64 -8.58 8.84 18.34
CA ALA A 64 -7.77 9.65 17.44
C ALA A 64 -6.37 9.94 18.04
N PHE A 65 -6.28 10.32 19.30
CA PHE A 65 -5.00 10.55 19.97
C PHE A 65 -4.17 9.27 20.11
N LEU A 66 -4.80 8.13 20.45
CA LEU A 66 -4.11 6.84 20.52
C LEU A 66 -3.55 6.43 19.15
N LEU A 67 -4.37 6.52 18.09
CA LEU A 67 -3.94 6.19 16.73
C LEU A 67 -2.82 7.12 16.25
N ALA A 68 -2.95 8.43 16.45
CA ALA A 68 -1.92 9.39 16.09
C ALA A 68 -0.60 9.13 16.85
N GLY A 69 -0.67 8.85 18.15
CA GLY A 69 0.48 8.54 18.99
C GLY A 69 1.20 7.28 18.52
N VAL A 70 0.46 6.19 18.29
CA VAL A 70 1.04 4.92 17.80
C VAL A 70 1.62 5.12 16.40
N SER A 71 0.91 5.79 15.48
CA SER A 71 1.38 6.09 14.13
C SER A 71 2.69 6.89 14.15
N SER A 72 2.76 7.93 14.97
CA SER A 72 3.96 8.75 15.11
C SER A 72 5.17 7.96 15.64
N LEU A 73 4.97 7.09 16.61
CA LEU A 73 6.03 6.25 17.18
C LEU A 73 6.53 5.17 16.20
N LEU A 74 5.65 4.65 15.35
CA LEU A 74 6.00 3.60 14.38
C LEU A 74 6.53 4.16 13.05
N SER A 75 6.26 5.43 12.74
CA SER A 75 6.61 6.06 11.46
C SER A 75 8.08 5.87 11.05
N PRO A 76 9.10 6.05 11.93
CA PRO A 76 10.50 5.83 11.54
C PRO A 76 10.75 4.39 11.07
N LYS A 77 10.28 3.40 11.84
CA LYS A 77 10.43 1.98 11.48
C LYS A 77 9.69 1.62 10.19
N GLN A 78 8.54 2.24 9.94
CA GLN A 78 7.79 2.05 8.70
C GLN A 78 8.59 2.57 7.51
N GLN A 79 9.20 3.77 7.62
CA GLN A 79 10.05 4.33 6.57
C GLN A 79 11.26 3.44 6.28
N ASP A 80 11.94 2.94 7.31
CA ASP A 80 13.07 2.02 7.13
C ASP A 80 12.63 0.73 6.42
N ASN A 81 11.47 0.17 6.80
CA ASN A 81 10.93 -1.02 6.15
C ASN A 81 10.55 -0.76 4.69
N ILE A 82 9.94 0.40 4.37
CA ILE A 82 9.60 0.79 2.99
C ILE A 82 10.87 0.91 2.14
N ARG A 83 11.92 1.55 2.68
CA ARG A 83 13.22 1.67 2.00
C ARG A 83 13.86 0.31 1.76
N LEU A 84 13.84 -0.57 2.77
CA LEU A 84 14.37 -1.93 2.66
C LEU A 84 13.57 -2.76 1.63
N ASP A 85 12.25 -2.62 1.62
CA ASP A 85 11.39 -3.31 0.65
C ASP A 85 11.67 -2.83 -0.78
N LYS A 86 11.83 -1.50 -0.99
CA LYS A 86 12.25 -0.93 -2.28
C LYS A 86 13.61 -1.51 -2.73
N LYS A 87 14.61 -1.61 -1.84
CA LYS A 87 15.89 -2.25 -2.14
C LYS A 87 15.72 -3.72 -2.56
N LYS A 88 14.89 -4.48 -1.84
CA LYS A 88 14.59 -5.89 -2.19
C LYS A 88 13.92 -6.03 -3.56
N GLN A 89 13.00 -5.14 -3.91
CA GLN A 89 12.31 -5.15 -5.20
C GLN A 89 13.28 -4.86 -6.36
N ILE A 90 14.17 -3.89 -6.18
CA ILE A 90 15.23 -3.57 -7.16
C ILE A 90 16.15 -4.79 -7.33
N LEU A 91 16.62 -5.41 -6.24
CA LEU A 91 17.43 -6.60 -6.28
C LEU A 91 16.73 -7.80 -6.92
N ALA A 92 15.41 -7.95 -6.67
CA ALA A 92 14.63 -9.02 -7.29
C ALA A 92 14.55 -8.89 -8.82
N SER A 93 14.59 -7.66 -9.38
CA SER A 93 14.71 -7.44 -10.82
C SER A 93 16.07 -7.87 -11.38
N LEU A 94 17.08 -7.95 -10.52
CA LEU A 94 18.41 -8.50 -10.84
C LEU A 94 18.50 -10.02 -10.59
N ASN A 95 17.38 -10.71 -10.38
CA ASN A 95 17.29 -12.12 -10.01
C ASN A 95 17.88 -12.46 -8.62
N GLU A 96 18.19 -11.45 -7.81
CA GLU A 96 18.69 -11.56 -6.44
C GLU A 96 17.50 -11.57 -5.47
N ARG A 97 17.07 -12.76 -5.04
CA ARG A 97 15.87 -12.97 -4.21
C ARG A 97 16.22 -13.70 -2.92
N ASN A 98 15.35 -13.57 -1.90
CA ASN A 98 15.47 -14.28 -0.61
C ASN A 98 16.80 -14.05 0.12
N LEU A 99 17.33 -12.83 0.05
CA LEU A 99 18.61 -12.46 0.64
C LEU A 99 18.48 -12.30 2.16
N ALA A 100 19.47 -12.81 2.89
CA ALA A 100 19.55 -12.64 4.34
C ALA A 100 19.81 -11.17 4.72
N ASP A 101 20.65 -10.46 3.95
CA ASP A 101 20.92 -9.03 4.10
C ASP A 101 20.78 -8.32 2.73
N ALA A 102 19.56 -7.88 2.47
CA ALA A 102 19.26 -7.17 1.22
C ALA A 102 19.85 -5.75 1.20
N ALA A 103 20.09 -5.13 2.35
CA ALA A 103 20.66 -3.79 2.39
C ALA A 103 22.12 -3.81 1.95
N ALA A 104 22.93 -4.72 2.53
CA ALA A 104 24.33 -4.89 2.15
C ALA A 104 24.47 -5.30 0.68
N LYS A 105 23.61 -6.22 0.19
CA LYS A 105 23.64 -6.65 -1.21
C LYS A 105 23.26 -5.54 -2.19
N TYR A 106 22.33 -4.69 -1.81
CA TYR A 106 21.97 -3.51 -2.61
C TYR A 106 23.17 -2.55 -2.72
N ASP A 107 23.82 -2.25 -1.61
CA ASP A 107 24.96 -1.33 -1.57
C ASP A 107 26.19 -1.94 -2.30
N GLU A 108 26.29 -3.28 -2.37
CA GLU A 108 27.31 -3.99 -3.16
C GLU A 108 27.05 -3.85 -4.67
N LEU A 109 25.82 -4.09 -5.13
CA LEU A 109 25.50 -4.20 -6.56
C LEU A 109 25.14 -2.87 -7.21
N ILE A 110 24.40 -1.98 -6.53
CA ILE A 110 23.96 -0.71 -7.09
C ILE A 110 25.09 0.33 -6.98
N LYS A 111 25.56 0.79 -8.12
CA LYS A 111 26.68 1.74 -8.22
C LYS A 111 26.23 3.19 -8.36
N ALA A 112 25.02 3.41 -8.88
CA ALA A 112 24.44 4.74 -9.02
C ALA A 112 22.91 4.70 -9.07
N ASP A 113 22.27 5.81 -8.70
CA ASP A 113 20.84 6.04 -8.75
C ASP A 113 20.55 7.40 -9.41
N TYR A 114 20.69 7.43 -10.74
CA TYR A 114 20.59 8.63 -11.55
C TYR A 114 19.16 9.14 -11.65
N ILE A 115 19.04 10.43 -11.91
CA ILE A 115 17.84 11.06 -12.47
C ILE A 115 18.19 11.47 -13.89
N VAL A 116 17.42 10.98 -14.86
CA VAL A 116 17.59 11.31 -16.29
C VAL A 116 16.33 11.99 -16.82
N ASN A 117 16.43 12.62 -18.00
CA ASN A 117 15.28 13.18 -18.67
C ASN A 117 14.99 12.43 -19.99
N ALA A 118 13.83 12.69 -20.60
CA ALA A 118 13.39 12.04 -21.81
C ALA A 118 14.27 12.40 -23.04
N GLU A 119 15.04 13.49 -22.99
CA GLU A 119 16.03 13.85 -24.00
C GLU A 119 17.31 13.00 -23.89
N GLY A 120 17.45 12.18 -22.83
CA GLY A 120 18.58 11.29 -22.62
C GLY A 120 19.76 11.91 -21.87
N ASN A 121 19.55 13.02 -21.15
CA ASN A 121 20.58 13.65 -20.35
C ASN A 121 20.46 13.23 -18.88
N VAL A 122 21.61 13.14 -18.20
CA VAL A 122 21.67 12.99 -16.73
C VAL A 122 21.38 14.33 -16.09
N VAL A 123 20.27 14.41 -15.35
CA VAL A 123 19.87 15.61 -14.58
C VAL A 123 20.57 15.65 -13.23
N ALA A 124 20.64 14.48 -12.56
CA ALA A 124 21.37 14.31 -11.31
C ALA A 124 22.03 12.93 -11.26
N GLN A 125 23.21 12.85 -10.66
CA GLN A 125 23.98 11.60 -10.53
C GLN A 125 23.60 10.78 -9.31
N GLU A 126 22.80 11.34 -8.42
CA GLU A 126 22.30 10.73 -7.20
C GLU A 126 20.87 11.22 -6.93
N GLY A 127 20.10 10.47 -6.13
CA GLY A 127 18.76 10.84 -5.68
C GLY A 127 17.61 10.13 -6.40
N GLY A 128 17.90 9.31 -7.39
CA GLY A 128 16.86 8.50 -8.06
C GLY A 128 16.11 7.58 -7.12
N PHE A 129 16.78 7.13 -6.04
CA PHE A 129 16.13 6.29 -5.01
C PHE A 129 15.03 7.06 -4.25
N GLU A 130 15.18 8.35 -4.05
CA GLU A 130 14.23 9.18 -3.28
C GLU A 130 13.07 9.71 -4.15
N VAL A 131 13.16 9.59 -5.50
CA VAL A 131 12.07 9.99 -6.40
C VAL A 131 10.84 9.15 -6.11
N LYS A 132 9.73 9.82 -5.81
CA LYS A 132 8.43 9.17 -5.61
C LYS A 132 7.74 8.95 -6.96
N ASN A 133 6.92 7.92 -7.03
CA ASN A 133 6.19 7.57 -8.26
C ASN A 133 5.33 8.71 -8.82
N GLU A 134 4.78 9.55 -7.93
CA GLU A 134 3.98 10.74 -8.28
C GLU A 134 4.79 11.87 -8.92
N ASP A 135 6.10 11.92 -8.65
CA ASP A 135 7.02 12.94 -9.14
C ASP A 135 7.73 12.53 -10.44
N VAL A 136 7.51 11.29 -10.91
CA VAL A 136 8.12 10.77 -12.15
C VAL A 136 7.44 11.40 -13.36
N ASN A 137 8.23 12.13 -14.15
CA ASN A 137 7.83 12.78 -15.40
C ASN A 137 9.03 12.86 -16.37
N ASP A 138 8.82 13.34 -17.57
CA ASP A 138 9.86 13.37 -18.62
C ASP A 138 11.16 14.10 -18.24
N GLY A 139 11.12 14.99 -17.25
CA GLY A 139 12.29 15.68 -16.70
C GLY A 139 12.88 15.05 -15.45
N ASN A 140 12.23 14.00 -14.88
CA ASN A 140 12.60 13.42 -13.60
C ASN A 140 12.37 11.89 -13.63
N LEU A 141 13.21 11.18 -14.36
CA LEU A 141 13.15 9.74 -14.58
C LEU A 141 14.23 9.04 -13.74
N PRO A 142 13.87 8.32 -12.65
CA PRO A 142 14.83 7.59 -11.83
C PRO A 142 15.37 6.36 -12.57
N LEU A 143 16.69 6.16 -12.52
CA LEU A 143 17.38 5.05 -13.16
C LEU A 143 18.47 4.51 -12.23
N TYR A 144 18.45 3.20 -11.97
CA TYR A 144 19.50 2.57 -11.17
C TYR A 144 20.49 1.85 -12.06
N ILE A 145 21.77 1.97 -11.72
CA ILE A 145 22.86 1.28 -12.42
C ILE A 145 23.46 0.26 -11.46
N ALA A 146 23.40 -1.01 -11.85
CA ALA A 146 24.05 -2.10 -11.12
C ALA A 146 25.24 -2.63 -11.92
N GLU A 147 26.15 -3.29 -11.19
CA GLU A 147 27.25 -4.05 -11.78
C GLU A 147 27.19 -5.48 -11.27
N ILE A 148 27.11 -6.44 -12.20
CA ILE A 148 27.08 -7.87 -11.93
C ILE A 148 28.10 -8.53 -12.86
N ASP A 149 29.04 -9.27 -12.29
CA ASP A 149 30.11 -9.97 -13.02
C ASP A 149 30.88 -9.06 -14.01
N GLY A 150 31.08 -7.79 -13.63
CA GLY A 150 31.76 -6.78 -14.43
C GLY A 150 30.92 -6.19 -15.57
N ALA A 151 29.63 -6.58 -15.71
CA ALA A 151 28.72 -6.05 -16.70
C ALA A 151 27.68 -5.12 -16.06
N ARG A 152 27.40 -3.99 -16.72
CA ARG A 152 26.39 -3.03 -16.26
C ARG A 152 24.98 -3.57 -16.50
N LYS A 153 24.08 -3.22 -15.57
CA LYS A 153 22.65 -3.44 -15.69
C LYS A 153 21.92 -2.12 -15.43
N TYR A 154 20.95 -1.83 -16.28
CA TYR A 154 20.13 -0.61 -16.17
C TYR A 154 18.75 -0.98 -15.65
N ILE A 155 18.36 -0.47 -14.47
CA ILE A 155 17.13 -0.84 -13.81
C ILE A 155 16.18 0.34 -13.85
N ILE A 156 15.03 0.13 -14.46
CA ILE A 156 14.00 1.14 -14.70
C ILE A 156 12.81 0.83 -13.80
N PRO A 157 12.41 1.73 -12.89
CA PRO A 157 11.17 1.62 -12.13
C PRO A 157 9.97 1.98 -12.98
N MET A 158 8.85 1.28 -12.76
CA MET A 158 7.61 1.48 -13.48
C MET A 158 6.42 1.41 -12.55
N THR A 159 5.41 2.24 -12.81
CA THR A 159 4.12 2.22 -12.10
C THR A 159 2.98 2.36 -13.08
N GLY A 160 1.88 1.68 -12.81
CA GLY A 160 0.68 1.69 -13.63
C GLY A 160 -0.55 1.30 -12.83
N ASN A 161 -1.64 1.06 -13.52
CA ASN A 161 -2.89 0.64 -12.91
C ASN A 161 -3.29 -0.74 -13.43
N GLY A 162 -3.63 -1.64 -12.51
CA GLY A 162 -4.26 -2.90 -12.81
C GLY A 162 -5.79 -2.78 -12.83
N LEU A 163 -6.47 -3.90 -12.54
CA LEU A 163 -7.95 -3.91 -12.46
C LEU A 163 -8.45 -3.32 -11.14
N TRP A 164 -7.83 -3.67 -10.01
CA TRP A 164 -8.31 -3.31 -8.68
C TRP A 164 -7.43 -2.29 -7.95
N GLY A 165 -6.30 -1.93 -8.53
CA GLY A 165 -5.42 -0.96 -7.90
C GLY A 165 -4.10 -0.77 -8.63
N PRO A 166 -3.17 -0.02 -8.02
CA PRO A 166 -1.87 0.20 -8.62
C PRO A 166 -1.08 -1.11 -8.75
N ILE A 167 -0.35 -1.19 -9.85
CA ILE A 167 0.69 -2.18 -10.11
C ILE A 167 2.02 -1.45 -10.29
N TRP A 168 3.11 -2.08 -9.95
CA TRP A 168 4.43 -1.51 -10.12
C TRP A 168 5.47 -2.59 -10.38
N GLY A 169 6.63 -2.18 -10.79
CA GLY A 169 7.73 -3.10 -11.01
C GLY A 169 9.02 -2.43 -11.39
N TYR A 170 10.01 -3.27 -11.63
CA TYR A 170 11.33 -2.91 -12.11
C TYR A 170 11.70 -3.83 -13.26
N ILE A 171 12.29 -3.27 -14.31
CA ILE A 171 12.91 -4.04 -15.38
C ILE A 171 14.39 -3.75 -15.40
N ALA A 172 15.20 -4.79 -15.39
CA ALA A 172 16.65 -4.70 -15.54
C ALA A 172 17.04 -5.07 -16.96
N LEU A 173 17.79 -4.22 -17.62
CA LEU A 173 18.35 -4.44 -18.95
C LEU A 173 19.84 -4.77 -18.84
N ASN A 174 20.34 -5.56 -19.78
CA ASN A 174 21.74 -5.85 -19.95
C ASN A 174 22.52 -4.62 -20.45
N ASP A 175 23.82 -4.76 -20.54
CA ASP A 175 24.76 -3.73 -21.00
C ASP A 175 24.46 -3.25 -22.45
N ASP A 176 23.78 -4.07 -23.24
CA ASP A 176 23.26 -3.70 -24.58
C ASP A 176 22.07 -2.74 -24.51
N CYS A 177 21.62 -2.36 -23.32
CA CYS A 177 20.52 -1.41 -23.07
C CYS A 177 19.16 -1.80 -23.69
N ASN A 178 18.98 -3.03 -24.12
CA ASN A 178 17.75 -3.51 -24.77
C ASN A 178 17.33 -4.90 -24.33
N THR A 179 18.27 -5.81 -24.11
CA THR A 179 17.96 -7.19 -23.70
C THR A 179 17.60 -7.23 -22.23
N ILE A 180 16.48 -7.88 -21.88
CA ILE A 180 16.00 -8.02 -20.50
C ILE A 180 16.92 -8.98 -19.74
N TYR A 181 17.45 -8.52 -18.61
CA TYR A 181 18.20 -9.33 -17.65
C TYR A 181 17.26 -9.97 -16.62
N GLY A 182 16.27 -9.24 -16.16
CA GLY A 182 15.25 -9.71 -15.22
C GLY A 182 14.17 -8.68 -14.98
N VAL A 183 13.11 -9.10 -14.32
CA VAL A 183 11.97 -8.25 -13.98
C VAL A 183 11.49 -8.53 -12.56
N TYR A 184 10.87 -7.54 -11.96
CA TYR A 184 10.05 -7.67 -10.76
C TYR A 184 8.75 -6.92 -10.96
N PHE A 185 7.61 -7.58 -10.70
CA PHE A 185 6.29 -6.94 -10.68
C PHE A 185 5.58 -7.23 -9.38
N SER A 186 4.76 -6.28 -8.95
CA SER A 186 3.91 -6.38 -7.78
C SER A 186 2.60 -5.62 -7.99
N HIS A 187 1.67 -5.78 -7.07
CA HIS A 187 0.35 -5.15 -7.10
C HIS A 187 -0.14 -4.83 -5.70
N ALA A 188 -1.09 -3.90 -5.56
CA ALA A 188 -1.69 -3.57 -4.27
C ALA A 188 -2.85 -4.52 -3.90
N SER A 189 -3.73 -4.85 -4.85
CA SER A 189 -5.02 -5.48 -4.54
C SER A 189 -5.60 -6.35 -5.65
N GLU A 190 -4.76 -6.86 -6.57
CA GLU A 190 -5.23 -7.75 -7.62
C GLU A 190 -5.70 -9.11 -7.07
N THR A 191 -6.63 -9.76 -7.76
CA THR A 191 -7.24 -11.02 -7.31
C THR A 191 -6.25 -12.19 -7.37
N PRO A 192 -6.04 -12.94 -6.27
CA PRO A 192 -5.24 -14.17 -6.28
C PRO A 192 -5.72 -15.19 -7.31
N GLY A 193 -4.77 -15.84 -7.99
CA GLY A 193 -5.06 -16.79 -9.08
C GLY A 193 -5.43 -16.15 -10.41
N LEU A 194 -5.57 -14.81 -10.47
CA LEU A 194 -5.87 -14.02 -11.66
C LEU A 194 -4.82 -12.91 -11.82
N GLY A 195 -5.20 -11.63 -11.62
CA GLY A 195 -4.30 -10.49 -11.78
C GLY A 195 -3.08 -10.51 -10.86
N ALA A 196 -3.21 -11.03 -9.64
CA ALA A 196 -2.10 -11.15 -8.69
C ALA A 196 -0.95 -12.03 -9.19
N GLU A 197 -1.20 -12.92 -10.16
CA GLU A 197 -0.17 -13.81 -10.72
C GLU A 197 0.95 -13.06 -11.47
N ILE A 198 0.78 -11.77 -11.80
CA ILE A 198 1.87 -10.95 -12.35
C ILE A 198 3.05 -10.83 -11.38
N ALA A 199 2.80 -10.91 -10.07
CA ALA A 199 3.82 -10.87 -9.03
C ALA A 199 4.53 -12.23 -8.81
N GLY A 200 3.99 -13.31 -9.39
CA GLY A 200 4.53 -14.66 -9.23
C GLY A 200 5.73 -14.94 -10.12
N ASP A 201 6.67 -15.75 -9.63
CA ASP A 201 7.87 -16.15 -10.37
C ASP A 201 7.54 -16.80 -11.71
N LYS A 202 6.42 -17.56 -11.79
CA LYS A 202 5.98 -18.22 -13.02
C LYS A 202 5.69 -17.23 -14.15
N PHE A 203 5.14 -16.07 -13.84
CA PHE A 203 4.90 -15.02 -14.84
C PHE A 203 6.20 -14.25 -15.14
N GLN A 204 6.91 -13.82 -14.11
CA GLN A 204 8.13 -13.01 -14.25
C GLN A 204 9.24 -13.76 -15.00
N ASN A 205 9.34 -15.06 -14.80
CA ASN A 205 10.31 -15.91 -15.55
C ASN A 205 10.04 -15.93 -17.07
N ARG A 206 8.84 -15.61 -17.56
CA ARG A 206 8.56 -15.56 -19.02
C ARG A 206 9.36 -14.49 -19.77
N PHE A 207 9.93 -13.53 -19.03
CA PHE A 207 10.78 -12.49 -19.58
C PHE A 207 12.22 -12.95 -19.84
N THR A 208 12.65 -14.06 -19.25
CA THR A 208 14.04 -14.53 -19.31
C THR A 208 14.17 -16.03 -19.53
N LYS A 209 13.08 -16.80 -19.41
CA LYS A 209 13.09 -18.27 -19.54
C LYS A 209 11.90 -18.74 -20.36
N ASP A 210 12.10 -19.82 -21.11
CA ASP A 210 11.03 -20.55 -21.76
C ASP A 210 10.24 -21.44 -20.79
N LYS A 211 9.28 -22.22 -21.33
CA LYS A 211 8.44 -23.13 -20.53
C LYS A 211 9.22 -24.30 -19.91
N ASP A 212 10.38 -24.63 -20.48
CA ASP A 212 11.27 -25.70 -20.03
C ASP A 212 12.36 -25.19 -19.10
N GLY A 213 12.36 -23.85 -18.82
CA GLY A 213 13.32 -23.20 -17.92
C GLY A 213 14.63 -22.79 -18.58
N ASN A 214 14.77 -22.96 -19.92
CA ASN A 214 15.96 -22.52 -20.63
C ASN A 214 15.96 -20.99 -20.76
N ALA A 215 17.15 -20.41 -20.75
CA ALA A 215 17.32 -18.97 -20.95
C ALA A 215 16.86 -18.56 -22.35
N ILE A 216 16.05 -17.50 -22.43
CA ILE A 216 15.61 -16.88 -23.67
C ILE A 216 15.99 -15.41 -23.70
N VAL A 217 16.05 -14.86 -24.90
CA VAL A 217 16.33 -13.43 -25.10
C VAL A 217 15.03 -12.70 -25.40
N LYS A 218 14.66 -11.74 -24.55
CA LYS A 218 13.59 -10.79 -24.77
C LYS A 218 14.14 -9.38 -24.83
N LYS A 219 13.59 -8.57 -25.74
CA LYS A 219 14.01 -7.19 -25.98
C LYS A 219 12.88 -6.22 -25.67
N VAL A 220 13.24 -4.99 -25.32
CA VAL A 220 12.29 -3.92 -25.03
C VAL A 220 11.98 -3.09 -26.29
N TYR A 221 13.01 -2.64 -26.99
CA TYR A 221 12.88 -1.70 -28.10
C TYR A 221 13.13 -2.36 -29.44
N ASP A 222 12.35 -1.95 -30.46
CA ASP A 222 12.58 -2.29 -31.85
C ASP A 222 13.74 -1.45 -32.47
N GLU A 223 14.03 -1.68 -33.74
CA GLU A 223 15.08 -0.95 -34.46
C GLU A 223 14.78 0.55 -34.65
N ALA A 224 13.51 0.94 -34.59
CA ALA A 224 13.07 2.34 -34.64
C ALA A 224 13.11 3.05 -33.29
N GLY A 225 13.27 2.30 -32.20
CA GLY A 225 13.31 2.80 -30.83
C GLY A 225 11.95 2.85 -30.14
N ASN A 226 10.93 2.23 -30.72
CA ASN A 226 9.64 2.09 -30.06
C ASN A 226 9.67 0.93 -29.08
N VAL A 227 8.88 1.02 -28.01
CA VAL A 227 8.68 -0.12 -27.10
C VAL A 227 7.87 -1.18 -27.82
N ALA A 228 8.52 -2.28 -28.16
CA ALA A 228 7.95 -3.43 -28.88
C ALA A 228 7.59 -4.58 -27.94
N LEU A 229 8.07 -4.57 -26.68
CA LEU A 229 7.76 -5.57 -25.68
C LEU A 229 6.25 -5.62 -25.40
N ALA A 230 5.63 -6.78 -25.64
CA ALA A 230 4.19 -6.93 -25.58
C ALA A 230 3.77 -8.11 -24.70
N VAL A 231 2.85 -7.86 -23.75
CA VAL A 231 2.20 -8.87 -22.90
C VAL A 231 0.86 -9.23 -23.55
N GLU A 232 0.82 -10.30 -24.31
CA GLU A 232 -0.32 -10.68 -25.14
C GLU A 232 -0.79 -12.11 -24.86
N LYS A 233 -2.04 -12.40 -25.18
CA LYS A 233 -2.60 -13.73 -25.03
C LYS A 233 -2.35 -14.56 -26.31
N GLY A 234 -1.83 -15.78 -26.13
CA GLY A 234 -1.58 -16.69 -27.22
C GLY A 234 -0.30 -16.35 -27.99
N LYS A 235 -0.29 -16.53 -29.33
CA LYS A 235 0.92 -16.27 -30.12
C LYS A 235 1.25 -14.79 -30.33
N GLY A 236 0.32 -13.87 -30.00
CA GLY A 236 0.49 -12.44 -30.17
C GLY A 236 0.84 -12.00 -31.60
N VAL A 237 0.91 -10.69 -31.80
CA VAL A 237 1.40 -10.08 -33.06
C VAL A 237 2.84 -9.57 -32.95
N ALA A 238 3.34 -9.39 -31.72
CA ALA A 238 4.74 -9.06 -31.46
C ALA A 238 5.64 -10.21 -31.91
N GLY A 239 6.81 -9.89 -32.49
CA GLY A 239 7.82 -10.90 -32.83
C GLY A 239 8.27 -11.70 -31.61
N GLU A 240 8.81 -12.89 -31.80
CA GLU A 240 9.18 -13.84 -30.72
C GLU A 240 10.03 -13.21 -29.63
N ASN A 241 10.94 -12.30 -29.98
CA ASN A 241 11.82 -11.60 -29.01
C ASN A 241 11.13 -10.52 -28.20
N TYR A 242 9.89 -10.15 -28.52
CA TYR A 242 9.13 -9.10 -27.85
C TYR A 242 7.88 -9.64 -27.15
N HIS A 243 7.44 -10.83 -27.49
CA HIS A 243 6.20 -11.41 -27.00
C HIS A 243 6.38 -12.06 -25.62
N ILE A 244 5.47 -11.73 -24.69
CA ILE A 244 5.31 -12.35 -23.39
C ILE A 244 3.88 -12.89 -23.28
N ASP A 245 3.72 -14.16 -22.96
CA ASP A 245 2.40 -14.76 -22.71
C ASP A 245 1.71 -14.10 -21.52
N ALA A 246 0.52 -13.54 -21.71
CA ALA A 246 -0.29 -12.97 -20.64
C ALA A 246 -0.78 -14.03 -19.65
N VAL A 247 -1.17 -13.61 -18.44
CA VAL A 247 -1.80 -14.47 -17.44
C VAL A 247 -3.23 -14.79 -17.89
N SER A 248 -3.57 -16.08 -17.93
CA SER A 248 -4.92 -16.52 -18.27
C SER A 248 -5.93 -16.04 -17.22
N GLY A 249 -7.03 -15.43 -17.67
CA GLY A 249 -8.05 -14.86 -16.77
C GLY A 249 -7.73 -13.47 -16.20
N ALA A 250 -6.55 -12.90 -16.52
CA ALA A 250 -6.13 -11.59 -16.02
C ALA A 250 -6.02 -10.53 -17.15
N THR A 251 -6.91 -10.56 -18.12
CA THR A 251 -6.83 -9.72 -19.33
C THR A 251 -6.71 -8.23 -19.03
N ILE A 252 -7.47 -7.71 -18.05
CA ILE A 252 -7.47 -6.29 -17.71
C ILE A 252 -6.17 -5.92 -16.98
N THR A 253 -5.72 -6.73 -16.03
CA THR A 253 -4.44 -6.50 -15.31
C THR A 253 -3.25 -6.58 -16.27
N CYS A 254 -3.23 -7.57 -17.18
CA CYS A 254 -2.19 -7.67 -18.20
C CYS A 254 -2.24 -6.52 -19.20
N GLY A 255 -3.44 -6.00 -19.55
CA GLY A 255 -3.60 -4.79 -20.34
C GLY A 255 -3.02 -3.55 -19.62
N GLY A 256 -3.28 -3.43 -18.31
CA GLY A 256 -2.67 -2.38 -17.49
C GLY A 256 -1.14 -2.49 -17.41
N LEU A 257 -0.62 -3.73 -17.30
CA LEU A 257 0.82 -3.99 -17.36
C LEU A 257 1.42 -3.61 -18.72
N GLN A 258 0.74 -3.93 -19.82
CA GLN A 258 1.15 -3.52 -21.16
C GLN A 258 1.27 -1.99 -21.30
N VAL A 259 0.23 -1.26 -20.89
CA VAL A 259 0.24 0.21 -20.89
C VAL A 259 1.37 0.75 -20.01
N MET A 260 1.63 0.13 -18.86
CA MET A 260 2.74 0.51 -17.99
C MET A 260 4.09 0.32 -18.69
N LEU A 261 4.33 -0.82 -19.32
CA LEU A 261 5.56 -1.07 -20.08
C LEU A 261 5.74 -0.05 -21.20
N GLU A 262 4.74 0.16 -22.05
CA GLU A 262 4.81 1.10 -23.18
C GLU A 262 5.09 2.53 -22.71
N THR A 263 4.31 3.02 -21.74
CA THR A 263 4.37 4.44 -21.33
C THR A 263 5.57 4.76 -20.45
N LYS A 264 6.05 3.79 -19.66
CA LYS A 264 7.13 4.04 -18.70
C LYS A 264 8.51 3.71 -19.25
N LEU A 265 8.62 2.86 -20.28
CA LEU A 265 9.92 2.57 -20.90
C LEU A 265 10.27 3.54 -22.02
N ALA A 266 9.28 4.06 -22.76
CA ALA A 266 9.51 4.97 -23.88
C ALA A 266 10.43 6.18 -23.55
N PRO A 267 10.25 6.89 -22.41
CA PRO A 267 11.09 8.05 -22.09
C PRO A 267 12.57 7.75 -21.86
N TYR A 268 12.92 6.48 -21.53
CA TYR A 268 14.32 6.11 -21.28
C TYR A 268 15.12 5.79 -22.54
N TYR A 269 14.46 5.61 -23.69
CA TYR A 269 15.11 5.17 -24.91
C TYR A 269 16.32 6.04 -25.31
N ASN A 270 16.18 7.37 -25.28
CA ASN A 270 17.26 8.27 -25.67
C ASN A 270 18.50 8.13 -24.78
N TYR A 271 18.29 8.02 -23.46
CA TYR A 271 19.40 7.78 -22.52
C TYR A 271 20.10 6.46 -22.82
N LEU A 272 19.32 5.37 -22.96
CA LEU A 272 19.86 4.02 -23.17
C LEU A 272 20.59 3.92 -24.49
N LYS A 273 20.07 4.54 -25.54
CA LYS A 273 20.73 4.61 -26.87
C LYS A 273 22.09 5.31 -26.78
N ASN A 274 22.20 6.37 -25.99
CA ASN A 274 23.46 7.09 -25.80
C ASN A 274 24.51 6.25 -25.04
N GLN A 275 24.12 5.22 -24.30
CA GLN A 275 25.04 4.32 -23.61
C GLN A 275 25.58 3.19 -24.51
N GLN A 276 24.97 2.96 -25.68
CA GLN A 276 25.39 1.93 -26.65
C GLN A 276 26.56 2.41 -27.54
N ASN A 277 26.85 3.72 -27.55
CA ASN A 277 27.94 4.35 -28.33
C ASN A 277 29.15 4.59 -27.40
#